data_3bb2ab40243f0c48fd5cbe86c2243ac9
#
_entry.id   3bb2ab40243f0c48fd5cbe86c2243ac9
#
_cell.length_a   1.000
_cell.length_b   1.000
_cell.length_c   1.000
_cell.angle_alpha   90.00
_cell.angle_beta   90.00
_cell.angle_gamma   90.00
#
_symmetry.space_group_name_H-M   'P 1'
#
loop_
_entity.id
_entity.type
_entity.pdbx_description
1 polymer ?
#
loop_
_entity_poly.entity_id
_entity_poly.type
_entity_poly.pdbx_seq_one_letter_code
_entity_poly.pdbx_strand_id
1 'polypeptide(L)'
;MQQIKSIGELRSLLDGTGIKHRRGAFKAGGLRSTPPPYIVWRAADGQGYGADERNFLRLRNVTLELYHLPEDDESEKIVEAALYGTEYTADEALLEDGSLVVVYYNFSFIERSGNNG
;
A
#
# COMPACT_ATOMS: atom_id res chain seq x y z
N MET A 1 -12.10 -13.92 -3.04
CA MET A 1 -10.72 -13.64 -2.72
C MET A 1 -10.08 -12.84 -3.81
N GLN A 2 -9.36 -11.80 -3.46
CA GLN A 2 -8.80 -10.96 -4.45
C GLN A 2 -7.31 -11.03 -4.38
N GLN A 3 -6.64 -11.11 -5.51
CA GLN A 3 -5.22 -11.18 -5.54
C GLN A 3 -4.70 -10.03 -6.37
N ILE A 4 -3.81 -9.26 -5.82
CA ILE A 4 -3.27 -8.10 -6.50
C ILE A 4 -2.24 -8.55 -7.51
N LYS A 5 -2.39 -8.11 -8.76
CA LYS A 5 -1.51 -8.54 -9.84
C LYS A 5 -0.79 -7.38 -10.50
N SER A 6 -1.14 -6.16 -10.16
CA SER A 6 -0.50 -5.01 -10.80
C SER A 6 -0.63 -3.79 -9.92
N ILE A 7 0.17 -2.80 -10.22
CA ILE A 7 0.09 -1.51 -9.52
C ILE A 7 -1.27 -0.87 -9.76
N GLY A 8 -1.81 -1.03 -10.96
CA GLY A 8 -3.13 -0.48 -11.25
C GLY A 8 -4.21 -1.11 -10.40
N GLU A 9 -4.12 -2.42 -10.20
CA GLU A 9 -5.08 -3.09 -9.33
C GLU A 9 -4.93 -2.64 -7.89
N LEU A 10 -3.69 -2.42 -7.45
CA LEU A 10 -3.46 -1.92 -6.10
C LEU A 10 -4.07 -0.53 -5.94
N ARG A 11 -3.90 0.34 -6.92
CA ARG A 11 -4.51 1.67 -6.85
C ARG A 11 -6.02 1.59 -6.79
N SER A 12 -6.61 0.73 -7.58
CA SER A 12 -8.06 0.56 -7.56
C SER A 12 -8.53 0.07 -6.21
N LEU A 13 -7.78 -0.83 -5.62
CA LEU A 13 -8.11 -1.35 -4.31
C LEU A 13 -8.04 -0.25 -3.27
N LEU A 14 -7.01 0.58 -3.32
CA LEU A 14 -6.87 1.69 -2.38
C LEU A 14 -7.95 2.74 -2.60
N ASP A 15 -8.31 3.01 -3.86
CA ASP A 15 -9.39 3.94 -4.14
C ASP A 15 -10.68 3.43 -3.51
N GLY A 16 -10.88 2.13 -3.53
CA GLY A 16 -12.09 1.54 -2.96
C GLY A 16 -12.20 1.69 -1.46
N THR A 17 -11.10 1.97 -0.76
CA THR A 17 -11.17 2.16 0.68
C THR A 17 -11.82 3.48 1.05
N GLY A 18 -11.83 4.45 0.14
CA GLY A 18 -12.30 5.78 0.46
C GLY A 18 -11.32 6.60 1.27
N ILE A 19 -10.16 6.05 1.59
CA ILE A 19 -9.14 6.76 2.35
C ILE A 19 -8.18 7.43 1.37
N LYS A 20 -7.82 8.67 1.63
CA LYS A 20 -6.93 9.39 0.75
C LYS A 20 -5.57 8.68 0.74
N HIS A 21 -5.00 8.51 -0.42
CA HIS A 21 -3.71 7.83 -0.50
C HIS A 21 -2.81 8.49 -1.52
N ARG A 22 -1.52 8.26 -1.37
CA ARG A 22 -0.53 8.82 -2.27
C ARG A 22 0.64 7.85 -2.37
N ARG A 23 1.08 7.59 -3.57
CA ARG A 23 2.25 6.75 -3.77
C ARG A 23 3.51 7.60 -3.59
N GLY A 24 4.47 7.06 -2.85
CA GLY A 24 5.71 7.74 -2.58
C GLY A 24 5.60 8.59 -1.34
N ALA A 25 5.34 9.85 -1.51
CA ALA A 25 5.21 10.75 -0.39
C ALA A 25 4.34 11.92 -0.79
N PHE A 26 3.74 12.54 0.18
CA PHE A 26 3.02 13.77 -0.09
C PHE A 26 4.04 14.86 -0.39
N LYS A 27 3.62 15.87 -1.12
CA LYS A 27 4.48 17.01 -1.37
C LYS A 27 4.80 17.68 -0.07
N ALA A 28 5.84 18.49 -0.06
CA ALA A 28 6.24 19.20 1.12
C ALA A 28 5.03 19.94 1.71
N GLY A 29 4.77 19.73 2.96
CA GLY A 29 3.63 20.33 3.62
C GLY A 29 2.34 19.56 3.44
N GLY A 30 2.30 18.60 2.55
CA GLY A 30 1.08 17.87 2.28
C GLY A 30 0.56 17.08 3.45
N LEU A 31 1.48 16.47 4.21
CA LEU A 31 1.07 15.72 5.38
C LEU A 31 0.42 16.61 6.41
N ARG A 32 0.90 17.82 6.55
CA ARG A 32 0.34 18.73 7.54
C ARG A 32 -1.06 19.17 7.17
N SER A 33 -1.33 19.28 5.88
CA SER A 33 -2.62 19.75 5.46
C SER A 33 -3.60 18.64 5.18
N THR A 34 -3.20 17.38 5.30
CA THR A 34 -4.08 16.26 5.03
C THR A 34 -4.58 15.70 6.35
N PRO A 35 -5.87 15.81 6.61
CA PRO A 35 -6.39 15.26 7.85
C PRO A 35 -6.35 13.74 7.82
N PRO A 36 -6.06 13.08 8.93
CA PRO A 36 -6.10 11.63 8.98
C PRO A 36 -7.56 11.16 8.89
N PRO A 37 -7.79 9.95 8.39
CA PRO A 37 -6.78 8.97 8.02
C PRO A 37 -6.25 9.19 6.61
N TYR A 38 -5.04 8.75 6.37
CA TYR A 38 -4.49 8.76 5.02
C TYR A 38 -3.45 7.66 4.89
N ILE A 39 -3.17 7.27 3.66
CA ILE A 39 -2.22 6.21 3.37
C ILE A 39 -1.11 6.75 2.49
N VAL A 40 0.12 6.47 2.87
CA VAL A 40 1.28 6.72 2.02
C VAL A 40 1.82 5.34 1.68
N TRP A 41 2.05 5.06 0.42
CA TRP A 41 2.48 3.73 0.05
C TRP A 41 3.63 3.75 -0.95
N ARG A 42 4.38 2.67 -0.93
CA ARG A 42 5.50 2.48 -1.82
C ARG A 42 5.42 1.08 -2.41
N ALA A 43 5.89 0.94 -3.61
CA ALA A 43 5.93 -0.36 -4.27
C ALA A 43 7.32 -0.47 -4.89
N ALA A 44 8.25 -0.96 -4.11
CA ALA A 44 9.63 -1.07 -4.56
C ALA A 44 9.81 -2.28 -5.46
N ASP A 45 10.72 -2.17 -6.39
CA ASP A 45 11.05 -3.31 -7.21
C ASP A 45 11.86 -4.28 -6.40
N GLY A 46 11.51 -5.52 -6.46
CA GLY A 46 12.34 -6.54 -5.90
C GLY A 46 13.16 -7.15 -7.01
N GLN A 47 13.58 -8.38 -6.81
CA GLN A 47 14.40 -9.05 -7.78
C GLN A 47 13.52 -9.44 -8.97
N GLY A 48 13.98 -9.18 -10.15
CA GLY A 48 13.24 -9.56 -11.33
C GLY A 48 13.47 -11.01 -11.70
N TYR A 49 12.48 -11.61 -12.31
CA TYR A 49 12.60 -12.95 -12.74
C TYR A 49 12.37 -12.91 -14.24
N GLY A 50 13.34 -12.69 -15.00
CA GLY A 50 13.13 -12.59 -16.40
C GLY A 50 13.72 -13.71 -17.08
N ALA A 51 12.99 -14.48 -17.75
CA ALA A 51 13.50 -15.50 -18.45
C ALA A 51 13.91 -15.06 -19.78
N ASP A 52 13.20 -14.24 -20.41
CA ASP A 52 13.59 -13.80 -21.71
C ASP A 52 13.03 -12.43 -21.92
N GLU A 53 13.27 -11.88 -23.07
CA GLU A 53 12.93 -10.53 -23.31
C GLU A 53 11.48 -10.24 -23.42
N ARG A 54 10.70 -11.25 -23.65
CA ARG A 54 9.30 -11.00 -23.86
C ARG A 54 8.49 -11.10 -22.65
N ASN A 55 8.90 -11.95 -21.71
CA ASN A 55 8.15 -12.16 -20.51
C ASN A 55 9.01 -11.85 -19.36
N PHE A 56 8.65 -10.89 -18.58
CA PHE A 56 9.42 -10.47 -17.47
C PHE A 56 8.51 -10.42 -16.26
N LEU A 57 8.91 -11.06 -15.22
CA LEU A 57 8.17 -11.05 -13.97
C LEU A 57 8.87 -10.12 -13.01
N ARG A 58 8.13 -9.22 -12.42
CA ARG A 58 8.69 -8.23 -11.51
C ARG A 58 8.09 -8.44 -10.15
N LEU A 59 8.93 -8.62 -9.16
CA LEU A 59 8.45 -8.70 -7.80
C LEU A 59 8.28 -7.29 -7.27
N ARG A 60 7.12 -7.00 -6.74
CA ARG A 60 6.84 -5.72 -6.12
C ARG A 60 6.70 -5.91 -4.63
N ASN A 61 7.49 -5.17 -3.86
CA ASN A 61 7.39 -5.19 -2.42
C ASN A 61 6.65 -3.92 -2.00
N VAL A 62 5.50 -4.07 -1.41
CA VAL A 62 4.63 -2.95 -1.09
C VAL A 62 4.61 -2.71 0.39
N THR A 63 4.69 -1.44 0.78
CA THR A 63 4.46 -1.02 2.14
C THR A 63 3.37 0.04 2.11
N LEU A 64 2.27 -0.21 2.82
CA LEU A 64 1.24 0.79 3.00
C LEU A 64 1.41 1.35 4.40
N GLU A 65 1.50 2.66 4.52
CA GLU A 65 1.59 3.31 5.83
C GLU A 65 0.25 3.99 6.06
N LEU A 66 -0.54 3.42 6.92
CA LEU A 66 -1.84 4.00 7.27
C LEU A 66 -1.67 4.85 8.52
N TYR A 67 -1.99 6.14 8.40
CA TYR A 67 -1.93 7.05 9.52
C TYR A 67 -3.34 7.36 9.97
N HIS A 68 -3.62 7.19 11.24
CA HIS A 68 -4.96 7.48 11.76
C HIS A 68 -4.89 7.97 13.21
N LEU A 69 -5.98 8.56 13.66
CA LEU A 69 -6.05 9.04 15.04
C LEU A 69 -6.09 7.85 15.99
N PRO A 70 -5.58 8.01 17.21
CA PRO A 70 -5.59 6.88 18.14
C PRO A 70 -6.98 6.32 18.44
N GLU A 71 -8.01 7.16 18.39
CA GLU A 71 -9.35 6.68 18.66
C GLU A 71 -10.08 6.18 17.41
N ASP A 72 -9.44 6.20 16.24
CA ASP A 72 -10.07 5.74 15.01
C ASP A 72 -9.95 4.22 14.95
N ASP A 73 -11.05 3.53 15.15
CA ASP A 73 -11.06 2.07 15.13
C ASP A 73 -11.53 1.52 13.79
N GLU A 74 -11.85 2.37 12.83
CA GLU A 74 -12.41 1.90 11.59
C GLU A 74 -11.42 1.80 10.45
N SER A 75 -10.45 2.69 10.41
CA SER A 75 -9.56 2.75 9.26
C SER A 75 -8.76 1.46 9.07
N GLU A 76 -8.29 0.88 10.16
CA GLU A 76 -7.54 -0.38 10.03
C GLU A 76 -8.45 -1.48 9.49
N LYS A 77 -9.70 -1.52 9.93
CA LYS A 77 -10.64 -2.53 9.46
C LYS A 77 -10.91 -2.38 7.97
N ILE A 78 -11.00 -1.15 7.52
CA ILE A 78 -11.26 -0.87 6.10
C ILE A 78 -10.10 -1.34 5.25
N VAL A 79 -8.87 -1.03 5.67
CA VAL A 79 -7.69 -1.44 4.91
C VAL A 79 -7.54 -2.95 4.94
N GLU A 80 -7.76 -3.56 6.09
CA GLU A 80 -7.60 -5.01 6.22
C GLU A 80 -8.66 -5.74 5.42
N ALA A 81 -9.87 -5.20 5.35
CA ALA A 81 -10.89 -5.79 4.51
C ALA A 81 -10.51 -5.69 3.04
N ALA A 82 -9.89 -4.59 2.63
CA ALA A 82 -9.45 -4.42 1.27
C ALA A 82 -8.32 -5.40 0.93
N LEU A 83 -7.51 -5.76 1.91
CA LEU A 83 -6.40 -6.69 1.68
C LEU A 83 -6.81 -8.15 1.84
N TYR A 84 -8.11 -8.40 2.01
CA TYR A 84 -8.59 -9.76 2.21
C TYR A 84 -8.12 -10.67 1.08
N GLY A 85 -7.51 -11.77 1.40
CA GLY A 85 -6.99 -12.70 0.41
C GLY A 85 -5.53 -12.45 0.05
N THR A 86 -4.95 -11.37 0.58
CA THR A 86 -3.55 -11.07 0.36
C THR A 86 -2.82 -11.37 1.67
N GLU A 87 -1.70 -12.06 1.58
CA GLU A 87 -0.91 -12.30 2.77
C GLU A 87 -0.11 -11.05 3.06
N TYR A 88 -0.18 -10.57 4.28
CA TYR A 88 0.56 -9.37 4.65
C TYR A 88 1.01 -9.46 6.09
N THR A 89 1.99 -8.65 6.45
CA THR A 89 2.34 -8.46 7.85
C THR A 89 1.93 -7.05 8.24
N ALA A 90 1.65 -6.84 9.49
CA ALA A 90 1.25 -5.52 9.96
C ALA A 90 2.01 -5.19 11.25
N ASP A 91 2.56 -3.98 11.29
CA ASP A 91 3.25 -3.49 12.46
C ASP A 91 2.70 -2.12 12.81
N GLU A 92 2.53 -1.86 14.06
CA GLU A 92 1.92 -0.62 14.50
C GLU A 92 2.91 0.19 15.32
N ALA A 93 2.91 1.49 15.15
CA ALA A 93 3.75 2.39 15.93
C ALA A 93 2.97 3.65 16.26
N LEU A 94 3.29 4.25 17.38
CA LEU A 94 2.70 5.53 17.76
C LEU A 94 3.73 6.60 17.44
N LEU A 95 3.31 7.69 16.83
CA LEU A 95 4.24 8.77 16.53
C LEU A 95 4.71 9.39 17.84
N GLU A 96 5.88 10.01 17.79
CA GLU A 96 6.52 10.52 18.98
C GLU A 96 5.65 11.41 19.84
N ASP A 97 4.87 12.27 19.21
CA ASP A 97 4.04 13.19 19.95
C ASP A 97 2.69 12.58 20.32
N GLY A 98 2.47 11.33 19.98
CA GLY A 98 1.22 10.65 20.35
C GLY A 98 0.02 11.09 19.54
N SER A 99 0.21 11.88 18.50
CA SER A 99 -0.91 12.42 17.77
C SER A 99 -1.52 11.45 16.77
N LEU A 100 -0.73 10.51 16.30
CA LEU A 100 -1.20 9.57 15.27
C LEU A 100 -0.64 8.19 15.52
N VAL A 101 -1.38 7.20 15.07
CA VAL A 101 -0.90 5.84 14.99
C VAL A 101 -0.56 5.59 13.53
N VAL A 102 0.52 4.90 13.27
CA VAL A 102 0.84 4.48 11.91
C VAL A 102 0.91 2.96 11.90
N VAL A 103 0.25 2.35 10.92
CA VAL A 103 0.29 0.91 10.74
C VAL A 103 0.96 0.63 9.41
N TYR A 104 1.97 -0.21 9.45
CA TYR A 104 2.71 -0.58 8.24
C TYR A 104 2.21 -1.94 7.78
N TYR A 105 1.60 -1.99 6.61
CA TYR A 105 1.15 -3.25 6.02
C TYR A 105 2.14 -3.58 4.91
N ASN A 106 2.78 -4.73 5.01
CA ASN A 106 3.79 -5.14 4.05
C ASN A 106 3.35 -6.41 3.34
N PHE A 107 3.42 -6.40 2.03
CA PHE A 107 3.10 -7.56 1.23
C PHE A 107 3.81 -7.47 -0.11
N SER A 108 3.79 -8.54 -0.86
CA SER A 108 4.43 -8.58 -2.16
C SER A 108 3.52 -9.20 -3.18
N PHE A 109 3.73 -8.85 -4.42
CA PHE A 109 3.03 -9.52 -5.50
C PHE A 109 3.94 -9.55 -6.73
N ILE A 110 3.64 -10.45 -7.64
CA ILE A 110 4.42 -10.59 -8.85
C ILE A 110 3.63 -9.98 -9.98
N GLU A 111 4.24 -9.02 -10.65
CA GLU A 111 3.61 -8.33 -11.75
C GLU A 111 4.25 -8.81 -13.04
N ARG A 112 3.44 -9.27 -13.96
CA ARG A 112 3.95 -9.69 -15.23
C ARG A 112 4.06 -8.46 -16.13
N SER A 113 5.25 -8.24 -16.61
CA SER A 113 5.49 -7.15 -17.44
C SER A 113 5.97 -7.72 -18.74
N GLY A 114 5.38 -7.54 -19.79
CA GLY A 114 5.81 -8.03 -21.04
C GLY A 114 5.03 -7.37 -22.06
N ASN A 115 5.37 -7.60 -23.28
CA ASN A 115 4.66 -6.98 -24.22
C ASN A 115 3.69 -7.79 -24.81
N ASN A 116 3.12 -8.61 -24.25
CA ASN A 116 2.18 -9.41 -24.80
C ASN A 116 1.03 -8.71 -24.95
N GLY A 117 1.27 -7.71 -24.82
CA GLY A 117 0.18 -6.94 -24.99
C GLY A 117 -0.79 -7.69 -24.51
#